data_3a933a7afb31e28f38f1f85c7c2be7b9
#
_entry.id   3a933a7afb31e28f38f1f85c7c2be7b9
#
_cell.length_a   1.000
_cell.length_b   1.000
_cell.length_c   1.000
_cell.angle_alpha   90.00
_cell.angle_beta   90.00
_cell.angle_gamma   90.00
#
_symmetry.space_group_name_H-M   'P 1'
#
loop_
_entity.id
_entity.type
_entity.pdbx_description
1 polymer ?
#
loop_
_entity_poly.entity_id
_entity_poly.type
_entity_poly.pdbx_seq_one_letter_code
_entity_poly.pdbx_strand_id
1 'polypeptide(L)'
;MLTKDYYRKLFMKCEKLDKSDENGLQPFNPRAISGTSHEANVLLGPFMVQYSKQLAKQWDGSGMFYYTSGATAQQAGAWMYDNFNDGDIIVESDFTQYDSTQGKDSHAIERQDYIKAGIENFPGALDVVDHQKHMRGFSNDGIEYFVANGRNSGDPNTSCGNTRHTCSTTEYVLSRVFGDGDFKIKGMGDDNISIVPMSLANGRDLDDIKQQITSEFAKFGFIAKVKIHTDPSKAEFCSSAYWPAVIDGCETYVMGPKPGRLLPKMGYSIKDLQPGEVKGMFKGYETSCKHV
;
A
#
# COMPACT_ATOMS: atom_id res chain seq x y z
N MET A 1 -3.10 27.22 -18.05
CA MET A 1 -2.74 26.89 -19.44
C MET A 1 -1.65 25.83 -19.43
N LEU A 2 -2.04 24.56 -19.21
CA LEU A 2 -1.13 23.46 -18.86
C LEU A 2 -1.28 22.25 -19.82
N THR A 3 -1.71 22.50 -21.06
CA THR A 3 -2.14 21.48 -21.99
C THR A 3 -1.03 20.72 -22.72
N LYS A 4 0.24 21.12 -22.56
CA LYS A 4 1.38 20.41 -23.16
C LYS A 4 2.28 19.70 -22.14
N ASP A 5 2.15 19.98 -20.85
CA ASP A 5 3.18 19.65 -19.86
C ASP A 5 2.85 18.46 -18.95
N TYR A 6 1.70 17.81 -19.14
CA TYR A 6 1.29 16.64 -18.36
C TYR A 6 1.59 15.30 -19.04
N TYR A 7 2.49 15.27 -19.98
CA TYR A 7 2.97 14.03 -20.53
C TYR A 7 3.71 13.22 -19.45
N ARG A 8 3.39 11.94 -19.41
CA ARG A 8 4.01 11.00 -18.52
C ARG A 8 5.08 10.21 -19.25
N LYS A 9 6.15 9.93 -18.53
CA LYS A 9 7.23 9.09 -19.04
C LYS A 9 7.01 7.66 -18.54
N LEU A 10 6.80 6.74 -19.49
CA LEU A 10 6.72 5.32 -19.19
C LEU A 10 8.12 4.74 -19.15
N PHE A 11 8.44 4.03 -18.08
CA PHE A 11 9.68 3.25 -17.97
C PHE A 11 9.44 1.97 -17.19
N MET A 12 10.28 0.98 -17.44
CA MET A 12 10.20 -0.29 -16.75
C MET A 12 10.78 -0.17 -15.34
N LYS A 13 10.07 -0.72 -14.35
CA LYS A 13 10.56 -0.78 -12.98
C LYS A 13 11.68 -1.81 -12.88
N CYS A 14 12.88 -1.34 -12.54
CA CYS A 14 14.00 -2.24 -12.25
C CYS A 14 13.79 -2.92 -10.90
N GLU A 15 13.52 -4.22 -10.92
CA GLU A 15 13.27 -5.01 -9.71
C GLU A 15 14.17 -6.25 -9.68
N LYS A 16 14.60 -6.63 -8.48
CA LYS A 16 15.21 -7.93 -8.25
C LYS A 16 14.08 -8.96 -8.13
N LEU A 17 13.91 -9.78 -9.14
CA LEU A 17 12.90 -10.83 -9.16
C LEU A 17 13.59 -12.19 -9.14
N ASP A 18 13.23 -13.00 -8.16
CA ASP A 18 13.42 -14.44 -8.23
C ASP A 18 12.06 -15.04 -8.60
N LYS A 19 11.96 -15.54 -9.81
CA LYS A 19 10.78 -16.25 -10.35
C LYS A 19 11.19 -17.60 -10.93
N SER A 20 12.17 -18.22 -10.32
CA SER A 20 12.48 -19.60 -10.58
C SER A 20 11.59 -20.52 -9.72
N ASP A 21 11.08 -21.57 -10.31
CA ASP A 21 10.48 -22.73 -9.65
C ASP A 21 11.21 -24.00 -10.09
N GLU A 22 10.70 -25.14 -9.72
CA GLU A 22 11.26 -26.45 -10.11
C GLU A 22 11.32 -26.68 -11.62
N ASN A 23 10.58 -25.89 -12.42
CA ASN A 23 10.58 -25.92 -13.89
C ASN A 23 11.49 -24.85 -14.52
N GLY A 24 12.21 -24.08 -13.72
CA GLY A 24 13.12 -23.02 -14.17
C GLY A 24 12.54 -21.60 -14.08
N LEU A 25 13.13 -20.67 -14.84
CA LEU A 25 12.69 -19.26 -14.84
C LEU A 25 11.29 -19.14 -15.44
N GLN A 26 10.35 -18.64 -14.64
CA GLN A 26 8.99 -18.36 -15.10
C GLN A 26 8.90 -17.01 -15.81
N PRO A 27 8.14 -16.92 -16.91
CA PRO A 27 7.82 -15.67 -17.55
C PRO A 27 7.14 -14.72 -16.56
N PHE A 28 7.57 -13.46 -16.54
CA PHE A 28 6.90 -12.44 -15.76
C PHE A 28 6.60 -11.21 -16.63
N ASN A 29 5.52 -10.53 -16.29
CA ASN A 29 5.21 -9.23 -16.88
C ASN A 29 5.92 -8.16 -16.06
N PRO A 30 6.92 -7.47 -16.64
CA PRO A 30 7.61 -6.39 -15.95
C PRO A 30 6.62 -5.27 -15.62
N ARG A 31 6.78 -4.65 -14.45
CA ARG A 31 5.93 -3.52 -14.06
C ARG A 31 6.40 -2.25 -14.73
N ALA A 32 5.48 -1.54 -15.36
CA ALA A 32 5.75 -0.23 -15.94
C ALA A 32 5.39 0.87 -14.93
N ILE A 33 6.25 1.88 -14.83
CA ILE A 33 6.01 3.10 -14.06
C ILE A 33 5.63 4.22 -15.02
N SER A 34 4.50 4.84 -14.77
CA SER A 34 4.08 6.06 -15.45
C SER A 34 4.46 7.26 -14.57
N GLY A 35 5.67 7.77 -14.79
CA GLY A 35 6.21 8.90 -14.02
C GLY A 35 5.55 10.22 -14.41
N THR A 36 5.17 11.02 -13.43
CA THR A 36 4.61 12.36 -13.67
C THR A 36 5.70 13.38 -14.03
N SER A 37 5.31 14.50 -14.64
CA SER A 37 6.27 15.56 -14.98
C SER A 37 6.82 16.26 -13.74
N HIS A 38 7.97 16.91 -13.90
CA HIS A 38 8.58 17.69 -12.79
C HIS A 38 7.67 18.85 -12.37
N GLU A 39 7.01 19.50 -13.32
CA GLU A 39 6.09 20.60 -13.08
C GLU A 39 4.90 20.15 -12.22
N ALA A 40 4.29 19.02 -12.56
CA ALA A 40 3.21 18.44 -11.76
C ALA A 40 3.67 18.08 -10.34
N ASN A 41 4.90 17.56 -10.19
CA ASN A 41 5.48 17.28 -8.87
C ASN A 41 5.71 18.54 -8.05
N VAL A 42 6.16 19.63 -8.68
CA VAL A 42 6.37 20.92 -8.00
C VAL A 42 5.05 21.55 -7.55
N LEU A 43 4.00 21.44 -8.37
CA LEU A 43 2.69 22.02 -8.06
C LEU A 43 1.92 21.19 -7.02
N LEU A 44 1.85 19.88 -7.18
CA LEU A 44 1.05 19.01 -6.31
C LEU A 44 1.82 18.51 -5.08
N GLY A 45 3.13 18.30 -5.21
CA GLY A 45 3.97 17.69 -4.17
C GLY A 45 3.90 18.37 -2.81
N PRO A 46 4.02 19.72 -2.70
CA PRO A 46 3.94 20.42 -1.42
C PRO A 46 2.63 20.16 -0.68
N PHE A 47 1.49 20.18 -1.38
CA PHE A 47 0.20 19.81 -0.79
C PHE A 47 0.19 18.36 -0.32
N MET A 48 0.64 17.43 -1.17
CA MET A 48 0.60 16.00 -0.85
C MET A 48 1.49 15.63 0.34
N VAL A 49 2.63 16.30 0.50
CA VAL A 49 3.48 16.11 1.70
C VAL A 49 2.73 16.52 2.97
N GLN A 50 2.01 17.63 2.95
CA GLN A 50 1.23 18.09 4.11
C GLN A 50 0.02 17.18 4.34
N TYR A 51 -0.72 16.86 3.29
CA TYR A 51 -1.89 15.98 3.36
C TYR A 51 -1.53 14.61 3.92
N SER A 52 -0.47 13.97 3.38
CA SER A 52 -0.01 12.66 3.84
C SER A 52 0.42 12.67 5.32
N LYS A 53 1.11 13.74 5.77
CA LYS A 53 1.48 13.90 7.18
C LYS A 53 0.26 14.08 8.09
N GLN A 54 -0.73 14.84 7.66
CA GLN A 54 -1.96 15.03 8.43
C GLN A 54 -2.79 13.73 8.47
N LEU A 55 -2.88 13.02 7.37
CA LEU A 55 -3.55 11.72 7.32
C LEU A 55 -2.88 10.73 8.28
N ALA A 56 -1.54 10.62 8.25
CA ALA A 56 -0.79 9.74 9.16
C ALA A 56 -0.96 10.15 10.64
N LYS A 57 -1.14 11.42 10.93
CA LYS A 57 -1.41 11.90 12.28
C LYS A 57 -2.84 11.62 12.74
N GLN A 58 -3.82 11.66 11.83
CA GLN A 58 -5.22 11.33 12.13
C GLN A 58 -5.45 9.83 12.19
N TRP A 59 -4.74 9.08 11.39
CA TRP A 59 -4.78 7.63 11.30
C TRP A 59 -3.52 7.02 11.92
N ASP A 60 -3.32 7.32 13.20
CA ASP A 60 -2.11 6.94 13.97
C ASP A 60 -2.21 5.53 14.60
N GLY A 61 -3.34 4.84 14.39
CA GLY A 61 -3.59 3.50 14.92
C GLY A 61 -4.21 3.47 16.31
N SER A 62 -4.45 4.61 16.95
CA SER A 62 -5.19 4.69 18.23
C SER A 62 -6.69 4.47 18.04
N GLY A 63 -7.21 4.84 16.86
CA GLY A 63 -8.60 4.60 16.46
C GLY A 63 -8.73 3.38 15.54
N MET A 64 -9.69 3.45 14.62
CA MET A 64 -9.96 2.39 13.65
C MET A 64 -8.83 2.24 12.62
N PHE A 65 -8.26 3.35 12.16
CA PHE A 65 -7.33 3.36 11.04
C PHE A 65 -5.89 3.60 11.49
N TYR A 66 -4.97 2.90 10.82
CA TYR A 66 -3.53 3.12 10.92
C TYR A 66 -2.89 3.27 9.53
N TYR A 67 -2.46 4.48 9.19
CA TYR A 67 -1.65 4.74 8.00
C TYR A 67 -0.18 4.69 8.37
N THR A 68 0.54 3.69 7.88
CA THR A 68 1.92 3.39 8.32
C THR A 68 3.00 4.25 7.67
N SER A 69 2.63 5.33 6.96
CA SER A 69 3.61 6.25 6.37
C SER A 69 4.47 6.91 7.44
N GLY A 70 5.77 6.65 7.37
CA GLY A 70 6.74 7.14 8.36
C GLY A 70 6.83 6.32 9.65
N ALA A 71 6.03 5.27 9.81
CA ALA A 71 6.12 4.36 10.94
C ALA A 71 7.39 3.50 10.86
N THR A 72 8.00 3.24 12.00
CA THR A 72 9.08 2.26 12.12
C THR A 72 8.54 0.83 12.09
N ALA A 73 9.40 -0.13 11.78
CA ALA A 73 9.07 -1.56 11.84
C ALA A 73 8.55 -1.99 13.24
N GLN A 74 9.08 -1.38 14.27
CA GLN A 74 8.68 -1.55 15.66
C GLN A 74 7.25 -1.04 15.90
N GLN A 75 6.96 0.20 15.52
CA GLN A 75 5.62 0.79 15.67
C GLN A 75 4.56 0.02 14.89
N ALA A 76 4.88 -0.35 13.65
CA ALA A 76 3.97 -1.11 12.80
C ALA A 76 3.73 -2.54 13.32
N GLY A 77 4.71 -3.15 14.00
CA GLY A 77 4.59 -4.45 14.67
C GLY A 77 3.80 -4.35 15.98
N ALA A 78 4.15 -3.39 16.84
CA ALA A 78 3.50 -3.17 18.13
C ALA A 78 1.99 -2.94 17.96
N TRP A 79 1.57 -2.24 16.90
CA TRP A 79 0.14 -2.08 16.61
C TRP A 79 -0.61 -3.43 16.53
N MET A 80 -0.01 -4.47 15.97
CA MET A 80 -0.63 -5.80 15.94
C MET A 80 -0.72 -6.39 17.35
N TYR A 81 0.34 -6.25 18.14
CA TYR A 81 0.38 -6.74 19.52
C TYR A 81 -0.66 -6.05 20.40
N ASP A 82 -0.81 -4.73 20.24
CA ASP A 82 -1.70 -3.91 21.08
C ASP A 82 -3.18 -4.07 20.74
N ASN A 83 -3.51 -4.52 19.52
CA ASN A 83 -4.90 -4.56 19.03
C ASN A 83 -5.45 -5.97 18.79
N PHE A 84 -4.60 -7.00 18.74
CA PHE A 84 -5.03 -8.38 18.52
C PHE A 84 -5.21 -9.10 19.85
N ASN A 85 -6.38 -9.69 20.06
CA ASN A 85 -6.69 -10.52 21.23
C ASN A 85 -6.95 -11.96 20.81
N ASP A 86 -6.81 -12.89 21.76
CA ASP A 86 -7.10 -14.30 21.52
C ASP A 86 -8.55 -14.49 21.02
N GLY A 87 -8.67 -15.17 19.89
CA GLY A 87 -9.94 -15.43 19.23
C GLY A 87 -10.33 -14.42 18.16
N ASP A 88 -9.65 -13.27 18.06
CA ASP A 88 -9.82 -12.35 16.94
C ASP A 88 -9.35 -12.99 15.63
N ILE A 89 -9.83 -12.48 14.51
CA ILE A 89 -9.32 -12.87 13.19
C ILE A 89 -8.62 -11.71 12.51
N ILE A 90 -7.60 -12.06 11.73
CA ILE A 90 -6.84 -11.13 10.91
C ILE A 90 -7.23 -11.35 9.46
N VAL A 91 -7.65 -10.31 8.77
CA VAL A 91 -8.02 -10.31 7.37
C VAL A 91 -6.96 -9.58 6.56
N GLU A 92 -6.25 -10.28 5.69
CA GLU A 92 -5.38 -9.69 4.66
C GLU A 92 -6.15 -9.59 3.35
N SER A 93 -6.04 -8.46 2.66
CA SER A 93 -6.59 -8.28 1.33
C SER A 93 -5.51 -7.79 0.37
N ASP A 94 -5.26 -8.55 -0.69
CA ASP A 94 -4.36 -8.22 -1.79
C ASP A 94 -5.19 -8.03 -3.07
N PHE A 95 -4.98 -6.93 -3.79
CA PHE A 95 -5.78 -6.57 -4.94
C PHE A 95 -5.01 -6.75 -6.25
N THR A 96 -5.63 -7.40 -7.21
CA THR A 96 -5.06 -7.54 -8.55
C THR A 96 -5.18 -6.22 -9.30
N GLN A 97 -4.04 -5.66 -9.75
CA GLN A 97 -3.99 -4.44 -10.56
C GLN A 97 -4.76 -3.25 -9.94
N TYR A 98 -4.60 -3.03 -8.64
CA TYR A 98 -5.33 -2.02 -7.87
C TYR A 98 -5.37 -0.63 -8.55
N ASP A 99 -4.23 -0.14 -9.03
CA ASP A 99 -4.14 1.18 -9.67
C ASP A 99 -5.08 1.31 -10.88
N SER A 100 -5.33 0.23 -11.62
CA SER A 100 -6.23 0.24 -12.78
C SER A 100 -7.71 0.28 -12.40
N THR A 101 -8.05 -0.09 -11.17
CA THR A 101 -9.44 -0.05 -10.67
C THR A 101 -9.86 1.35 -10.20
N GLN A 102 -8.91 2.29 -10.07
CA GLN A 102 -9.18 3.65 -9.62
C GLN A 102 -9.89 4.44 -10.72
N GLY A 103 -11.22 4.38 -10.71
CA GLY A 103 -12.07 4.94 -11.74
C GLY A 103 -12.45 6.40 -11.49
N LYS A 104 -13.42 6.87 -12.27
CA LYS A 104 -13.96 8.23 -12.21
C LYS A 104 -14.43 8.61 -10.79
N ASP A 105 -15.08 7.68 -10.10
CA ASP A 105 -15.67 7.95 -8.79
C ASP A 105 -14.58 8.07 -7.71
N SER A 106 -13.53 7.23 -7.77
CA SER A 106 -12.36 7.36 -6.90
C SER A 106 -11.71 8.74 -7.02
N HIS A 107 -11.50 9.21 -8.25
CA HIS A 107 -10.97 10.55 -8.50
C HIS A 107 -11.88 11.66 -7.99
N ALA A 108 -13.20 11.49 -8.11
CA ALA A 108 -14.15 12.48 -7.61
C ALA A 108 -14.13 12.58 -6.08
N ILE A 109 -14.06 11.45 -5.39
CA ILE A 109 -13.94 11.38 -3.93
C ILE A 109 -12.64 12.04 -3.47
N GLU A 110 -11.49 11.65 -4.06
CA GLU A 110 -10.19 12.25 -3.73
C GLU A 110 -10.18 13.76 -3.93
N ARG A 111 -10.69 14.22 -5.06
CA ARG A 111 -10.78 15.65 -5.35
C ARG A 111 -11.55 16.41 -4.27
N GLN A 112 -12.68 15.86 -3.81
CA GLN A 112 -13.45 16.46 -2.73
C GLN A 112 -12.67 16.46 -1.40
N ASP A 113 -12.00 15.38 -1.08
CA ASP A 113 -11.18 15.27 0.14
C ASP A 113 -10.03 16.30 0.10
N TYR A 114 -9.39 16.49 -1.04
CA TYR A 114 -8.32 17.49 -1.21
C TYR A 114 -8.84 18.93 -1.10
N ILE A 115 -10.03 19.22 -1.63
CA ILE A 115 -10.66 20.54 -1.46
C ILE A 115 -10.94 20.80 0.03
N LYS A 116 -11.53 19.83 0.73
CA LYS A 116 -11.76 19.94 2.18
C LYS A 116 -10.45 20.11 2.98
N ALA A 117 -9.37 19.54 2.48
CA ALA A 117 -8.03 19.66 3.06
C ALA A 117 -7.29 20.96 2.66
N GLY A 118 -7.92 21.83 1.87
CA GLY A 118 -7.37 23.14 1.52
C GLY A 118 -6.40 23.15 0.36
N ILE A 119 -6.51 22.23 -0.61
CA ILE A 119 -5.65 22.20 -1.82
C ILE A 119 -5.69 23.51 -2.59
N GLU A 120 -6.78 24.26 -2.47
CA GLU A 120 -6.95 25.57 -3.13
C GLU A 120 -5.93 26.62 -2.66
N ASN A 121 -5.32 26.43 -1.50
CA ASN A 121 -4.23 27.26 -1.02
C ASN A 121 -2.87 26.96 -1.70
N PHE A 122 -2.83 25.98 -2.60
CA PHE A 122 -1.63 25.56 -3.35
C PHE A 122 -1.86 25.85 -4.83
N PRO A 123 -1.35 26.97 -5.37
CA PRO A 123 -1.62 27.38 -6.74
C PRO A 123 -1.27 26.28 -7.78
N GLY A 124 -2.22 25.92 -8.61
CA GLY A 124 -2.05 24.91 -9.66
C GLY A 124 -2.16 23.44 -9.21
N ALA A 125 -2.19 23.16 -7.89
CA ALA A 125 -2.27 21.78 -7.40
C ALA A 125 -3.58 21.09 -7.79
N LEU A 126 -4.70 21.80 -7.70
CA LEU A 126 -6.01 21.26 -8.09
C LEU A 126 -6.10 20.98 -9.60
N ASP A 127 -5.46 21.83 -10.41
CA ASP A 127 -5.38 21.59 -11.87
C ASP A 127 -4.64 20.29 -12.19
N VAL A 128 -3.56 19.99 -11.44
CA VAL A 128 -2.84 18.70 -11.58
C VAL A 128 -3.76 17.53 -11.27
N VAL A 129 -4.50 17.59 -10.15
CA VAL A 129 -5.48 16.54 -9.77
C VAL A 129 -6.53 16.36 -10.86
N ASP A 130 -7.07 17.43 -11.40
CA ASP A 130 -8.09 17.38 -12.46
C ASP A 130 -7.55 16.79 -13.77
N HIS A 131 -6.24 16.97 -14.06
CA HIS A 131 -5.61 16.38 -15.23
C HIS A 131 -5.23 14.90 -15.07
N GLN A 132 -5.16 14.38 -13.85
CA GLN A 132 -4.88 12.95 -13.61
C GLN A 132 -5.93 12.00 -14.19
N LYS A 133 -7.12 12.51 -14.49
CA LYS A 133 -8.20 11.76 -15.16
C LYS A 133 -7.92 11.44 -16.63
N HIS A 134 -6.95 12.13 -17.24
CA HIS A 134 -6.62 12.01 -18.67
C HIS A 134 -5.11 11.82 -18.82
N MET A 135 -4.70 10.56 -18.78
CA MET A 135 -3.28 10.20 -18.81
C MET A 135 -2.82 10.01 -20.25
N ARG A 136 -1.92 10.87 -20.70
CA ARG A 136 -1.12 10.65 -21.90
C ARG A 136 0.32 10.41 -21.53
N GLY A 137 0.92 9.39 -22.10
CA GLY A 137 2.31 9.09 -21.84
C GLY A 137 3.02 8.53 -23.05
N PHE A 138 4.34 8.47 -22.96
CA PHE A 138 5.22 7.93 -24.00
C PHE A 138 6.37 7.17 -23.37
N SER A 139 6.83 6.14 -24.06
CA SER A 139 8.07 5.42 -23.74
C SER A 139 9.26 6.03 -24.49
N ASN A 140 10.48 5.69 -24.06
CA ASN A 140 11.68 6.06 -24.79
C ASN A 140 11.73 5.45 -26.21
N ASP A 141 10.99 4.36 -26.44
CA ASP A 141 10.92 3.64 -27.72
C ASP A 141 9.85 4.18 -28.66
N GLY A 142 9.23 5.33 -28.31
CA GLY A 142 8.24 6.00 -29.16
C GLY A 142 6.82 5.44 -29.04
N ILE A 143 6.53 4.58 -28.04
CA ILE A 143 5.16 4.13 -27.79
C ILE A 143 4.41 5.24 -27.07
N GLU A 144 3.33 5.70 -27.67
CA GLU A 144 2.36 6.59 -27.03
C GLU A 144 1.17 5.79 -26.50
N TYR A 145 0.65 6.20 -25.34
CA TYR A 145 -0.55 5.61 -24.75
C TYR A 145 -1.47 6.67 -24.17
N PHE A 146 -2.72 6.33 -24.11
CA PHE A 146 -3.74 7.12 -23.44
C PHE A 146 -4.56 6.23 -22.52
N VAL A 147 -4.77 6.67 -21.28
CA VAL A 147 -5.65 6.01 -20.33
C VAL A 147 -6.61 7.04 -19.76
N ALA A 148 -7.91 6.77 -19.86
CA ALA A 148 -8.94 7.56 -19.20
C ALA A 148 -9.20 7.00 -17.80
N ASN A 149 -9.02 7.81 -16.80
CA ASN A 149 -9.03 7.45 -15.38
C ASN A 149 -7.92 6.44 -15.00
N GLY A 150 -7.98 5.82 -13.84
CA GLY A 150 -6.93 4.98 -13.31
C GLY A 150 -5.92 5.76 -12.47
N ARG A 151 -5.11 5.04 -11.71
CA ARG A 151 -4.03 5.59 -10.90
C ARG A 151 -2.70 5.42 -11.62
N ASN A 152 -1.87 6.45 -11.62
CA ASN A 152 -0.48 6.27 -12.00
C ASN A 152 0.38 5.99 -10.78
N SER A 153 1.19 4.95 -10.87
CA SER A 153 2.12 4.58 -9.79
C SER A 153 3.18 5.63 -9.48
N GLY A 154 3.42 6.59 -10.38
CA GLY A 154 4.41 7.66 -10.24
C GLY A 154 3.81 9.02 -9.82
N ASP A 155 2.53 9.11 -9.47
CA ASP A 155 1.92 10.35 -9.00
C ASP A 155 2.18 10.60 -7.51
N PRO A 156 2.33 11.88 -7.07
CA PRO A 156 2.59 12.23 -5.68
C PRO A 156 1.51 11.75 -4.70
N ASN A 157 0.28 11.60 -5.16
CA ASN A 157 -0.87 11.16 -4.35
C ASN A 157 -1.10 9.63 -4.36
N THR A 158 -0.32 8.84 -5.10
CA THR A 158 -0.57 7.40 -5.26
C THR A 158 -0.64 6.68 -3.92
N SER A 159 0.38 6.81 -3.08
CA SER A 159 0.43 6.08 -1.81
C SER A 159 -0.70 6.47 -0.85
N CYS A 160 -0.84 7.75 -0.53
CA CYS A 160 -1.84 8.20 0.45
C CYS A 160 -3.27 8.11 -0.13
N GLY A 161 -3.47 8.38 -1.42
CA GLY A 161 -4.77 8.22 -2.08
C GLY A 161 -5.24 6.77 -2.09
N ASN A 162 -4.36 5.85 -2.51
CA ASN A 162 -4.66 4.42 -2.44
C ASN A 162 -4.96 3.98 -1.01
N THR A 163 -4.13 4.37 -0.01
CA THR A 163 -4.39 4.04 1.41
C THR A 163 -5.77 4.52 1.84
N ARG A 164 -6.11 5.78 1.51
CA ARG A 164 -7.40 6.37 1.89
C ARG A 164 -8.57 5.57 1.32
N HIS A 165 -8.51 5.23 0.02
CA HIS A 165 -9.54 4.42 -0.62
C HIS A 165 -9.58 2.99 -0.11
N THR A 166 -8.43 2.33 -0.01
CA THR A 166 -8.33 0.95 0.45
C THR A 166 -8.90 0.79 1.86
N CYS A 167 -8.46 1.62 2.81
CA CYS A 167 -8.92 1.52 4.19
C CYS A 167 -10.42 1.81 4.32
N SER A 168 -10.94 2.85 3.64
CA SER A 168 -12.36 3.18 3.70
C SER A 168 -13.25 2.13 3.02
N THR A 169 -12.79 1.55 1.92
CA THR A 169 -13.53 0.45 1.27
C THR A 169 -13.49 -0.80 2.13
N THR A 170 -12.35 -1.09 2.77
CA THR A 170 -12.22 -2.23 3.68
C THR A 170 -13.15 -2.09 4.89
N GLU A 171 -13.20 -0.92 5.50
CA GLU A 171 -14.15 -0.63 6.60
C GLU A 171 -15.60 -0.88 6.15
N TYR A 172 -16.00 -0.34 5.02
CA TYR A 172 -17.33 -0.57 4.47
C TYR A 172 -17.62 -2.06 4.22
N VAL A 173 -16.68 -2.78 3.61
CA VAL A 173 -16.81 -4.22 3.34
C VAL A 173 -16.95 -5.01 4.64
N LEU A 174 -16.13 -4.72 5.63
CA LEU A 174 -16.22 -5.38 6.94
C LEU A 174 -17.55 -5.10 7.63
N SER A 175 -18.02 -3.85 7.59
CA SER A 175 -19.35 -3.50 8.13
C SER A 175 -20.49 -4.20 7.41
N ARG A 176 -20.37 -4.46 6.09
CA ARG A 176 -21.36 -5.24 5.34
C ARG A 176 -21.38 -6.71 5.72
N VAL A 177 -20.22 -7.28 6.06
CA VAL A 177 -20.07 -8.72 6.37
C VAL A 177 -20.37 -9.01 7.85
N PHE A 178 -19.97 -8.12 8.74
CA PHE A 178 -20.02 -8.34 10.19
C PHE A 178 -21.04 -7.45 10.92
N GLY A 179 -21.56 -6.41 10.26
CA GLY A 179 -22.26 -5.31 10.93
C GLY A 179 -21.30 -4.27 11.49
N ASP A 180 -21.83 -3.31 12.23
CA ASP A 180 -21.01 -2.29 12.88
C ASP A 180 -20.15 -2.92 13.98
N GLY A 181 -18.87 -2.58 14.00
CA GLY A 181 -17.90 -3.16 14.94
C GLY A 181 -16.64 -2.33 15.11
N ASP A 182 -15.88 -2.65 16.15
CA ASP A 182 -14.61 -2.00 16.45
C ASP A 182 -13.46 -2.67 15.63
N PHE A 183 -13.52 -2.51 14.33
CA PHE A 183 -12.46 -2.99 13.45
C PHE A 183 -11.19 -2.16 13.63
N LYS A 184 -10.03 -2.81 13.44
CA LYS A 184 -8.74 -2.14 13.36
C LYS A 184 -8.17 -2.39 11.97
N ILE A 185 -7.90 -1.33 11.22
CA ILE A 185 -7.51 -1.41 9.80
C ILE A 185 -6.19 -0.67 9.61
N LYS A 186 -5.17 -1.39 9.18
CA LYS A 186 -3.86 -0.86 8.86
C LYS A 186 -3.64 -0.90 7.36
N GLY A 187 -3.17 0.22 6.78
CA GLY A 187 -2.98 0.34 5.34
C GLY A 187 -1.71 1.09 4.93
N MET A 188 -1.22 0.74 3.74
CA MET A 188 -0.16 1.44 3.02
C MET A 188 -0.29 1.20 1.52
N GLY A 189 -0.81 2.18 0.80
CA GLY A 189 -1.17 2.00 -0.60
C GLY A 189 -2.37 1.06 -0.73
N ASP A 190 -2.21 0.05 -1.55
CA ASP A 190 -3.16 -1.05 -1.74
C ASP A 190 -3.00 -2.19 -0.73
N ASP A 191 -1.84 -2.29 -0.06
CA ASP A 191 -1.65 -3.25 1.02
C ASP A 191 -2.51 -2.86 2.24
N ASN A 192 -3.33 -3.81 2.72
CA ASN A 192 -4.08 -3.63 3.96
C ASN A 192 -4.19 -4.92 4.76
N ILE A 193 -4.34 -4.73 6.06
CA ILE A 193 -4.60 -5.81 7.02
C ILE A 193 -5.58 -5.29 8.08
N SER A 194 -6.53 -6.12 8.45
CA SER A 194 -7.56 -5.74 9.43
C SER A 194 -7.67 -6.76 10.54
N ILE A 195 -7.98 -6.31 11.74
CA ILE A 195 -8.34 -7.15 12.88
C ILE A 195 -9.85 -7.04 13.07
N VAL A 196 -10.51 -8.18 13.11
CA VAL A 196 -11.95 -8.29 13.38
C VAL A 196 -12.12 -8.96 14.74
N PRO A 197 -12.83 -8.32 15.69
CA PRO A 197 -13.03 -8.88 17.01
C PRO A 197 -13.72 -10.23 17.00
N MET A 198 -13.31 -11.12 17.91
CA MET A 198 -13.92 -12.44 18.10
C MET A 198 -15.45 -12.36 18.25
N SER A 199 -15.96 -11.34 18.91
CA SER A 199 -17.41 -11.16 19.11
C SER A 199 -18.22 -11.11 17.81
N LEU A 200 -17.59 -10.72 16.69
CA LEU A 200 -18.21 -10.62 15.36
C LEU A 200 -17.94 -11.86 14.50
N ALA A 201 -16.84 -12.57 14.76
CA ALA A 201 -16.41 -13.72 13.97
C ALA A 201 -16.76 -15.07 14.59
N ASN A 202 -17.05 -15.10 15.91
CA ASN A 202 -17.25 -16.34 16.66
C ASN A 202 -18.39 -17.21 16.12
N GLY A 203 -18.09 -18.50 15.94
CA GLY A 203 -19.06 -19.48 15.44
C GLY A 203 -19.33 -19.42 13.93
N ARG A 204 -18.63 -18.53 13.19
CA ARG A 204 -18.73 -18.46 11.73
C ARG A 204 -17.62 -19.27 11.07
N ASP A 205 -17.92 -19.86 9.93
CA ASP A 205 -16.92 -20.52 9.10
C ASP A 205 -16.00 -19.50 8.43
N LEU A 206 -14.69 -19.71 8.52
CA LEU A 206 -13.70 -18.77 7.97
C LEU A 206 -13.68 -18.72 6.44
N ASP A 207 -13.97 -19.82 5.77
CA ASP A 207 -14.05 -19.85 4.30
C ASP A 207 -15.31 -19.12 3.82
N ASP A 208 -16.41 -19.23 4.55
CA ASP A 208 -17.63 -18.46 4.25
C ASP A 208 -17.39 -16.96 4.46
N ILE A 209 -16.77 -16.56 5.55
CA ILE A 209 -16.36 -15.16 5.79
C ILE A 209 -15.49 -14.65 4.64
N LYS A 210 -14.49 -15.41 4.24
CA LYS A 210 -13.58 -15.07 3.13
C LYS A 210 -14.34 -14.87 1.82
N GLN A 211 -15.31 -15.74 1.51
CA GLN A 211 -16.12 -15.62 0.30
C GLN A 211 -17.01 -14.37 0.36
N GLN A 212 -17.62 -14.06 1.49
CA GLN A 212 -18.44 -12.87 1.68
C GLN A 212 -17.60 -11.58 1.49
N ILE A 213 -16.43 -11.48 2.12
CA ILE A 213 -15.52 -10.35 1.96
C ILE A 213 -15.10 -10.19 0.51
N THR A 214 -14.69 -11.28 -0.16
CA THR A 214 -14.31 -11.25 -1.58
C THR A 214 -15.45 -10.77 -2.46
N SER A 215 -16.68 -11.25 -2.21
CA SER A 215 -17.88 -10.85 -2.95
C SER A 215 -18.23 -9.37 -2.73
N GLU A 216 -18.07 -8.85 -1.51
CA GLU A 216 -18.31 -7.43 -1.23
C GLU A 216 -17.28 -6.53 -1.94
N PHE A 217 -15.99 -6.89 -1.93
CA PHE A 217 -14.98 -6.16 -2.70
C PHE A 217 -15.25 -6.17 -4.21
N ALA A 218 -15.77 -7.27 -4.76
CA ALA A 218 -16.10 -7.38 -6.17
C ALA A 218 -17.19 -6.37 -6.60
N LYS A 219 -18.09 -5.96 -5.71
CA LYS A 219 -19.10 -4.92 -5.99
C LYS A 219 -18.49 -3.54 -6.28
N PHE A 220 -17.27 -3.30 -5.78
CA PHE A 220 -16.48 -2.09 -6.08
C PHE A 220 -15.56 -2.26 -7.30
N GLY A 221 -15.61 -3.40 -7.98
CA GLY A 221 -14.76 -3.70 -9.12
C GLY A 221 -13.37 -4.22 -8.74
N PHE A 222 -13.12 -4.56 -7.46
CA PHE A 222 -11.85 -5.12 -7.03
C PHE A 222 -11.81 -6.63 -7.21
N ILE A 223 -10.68 -7.14 -7.68
CA ILE A 223 -10.36 -8.57 -7.66
C ILE A 223 -9.47 -8.81 -6.44
N ALA A 224 -10.11 -9.11 -5.31
CA ALA A 224 -9.43 -9.29 -4.04
C ALA A 224 -9.03 -10.74 -3.81
N LYS A 225 -7.80 -10.94 -3.33
CA LYS A 225 -7.31 -12.20 -2.74
C LYS A 225 -7.31 -12.04 -1.23
N VAL A 226 -8.29 -12.64 -0.59
CA VAL A 226 -8.48 -12.55 0.86
C VAL A 226 -7.85 -13.76 1.54
N LYS A 227 -7.07 -13.52 2.60
CA LYS A 227 -6.60 -14.54 3.54
C LYS A 227 -7.08 -14.19 4.94
N ILE A 228 -7.41 -15.21 5.72
CA ILE A 228 -7.81 -15.06 7.11
C ILE A 228 -6.84 -15.84 7.99
N HIS A 229 -6.38 -15.21 9.05
CA HIS A 229 -5.47 -15.81 10.02
C HIS A 229 -6.05 -15.64 11.44
N THR A 230 -5.70 -16.59 12.30
CA THR A 230 -5.99 -16.56 13.75
C THR A 230 -4.71 -16.43 14.58
N ASP A 231 -3.56 -16.28 13.89
CA ASP A 231 -2.24 -16.18 14.48
C ASP A 231 -1.48 -15.03 13.77
N PRO A 232 -1.09 -13.97 14.50
CA PRO A 232 -0.34 -12.84 13.93
C PRO A 232 0.94 -13.25 13.22
N SER A 233 1.61 -14.32 13.64
CA SER A 233 2.87 -14.79 13.01
C SER A 233 2.68 -15.29 11.57
N LYS A 234 1.43 -15.58 11.17
CA LYS A 234 1.06 -16.02 9.82
C LYS A 234 0.65 -14.87 8.91
N ALA A 235 0.39 -13.71 9.51
CA ALA A 235 -0.08 -12.53 8.79
C ALA A 235 1.09 -11.78 8.14
N GLU A 236 0.81 -11.14 7.01
CA GLU A 236 1.78 -10.38 6.23
C GLU A 236 1.24 -8.98 5.92
N PHE A 237 2.12 -8.00 5.96
CA PHE A 237 1.81 -6.64 5.53
C PHE A 237 3.03 -6.00 4.85
N CYS A 238 2.85 -5.38 3.70
CA CYS A 238 3.94 -4.80 2.89
C CYS A 238 5.12 -5.77 2.69
N SER A 239 4.81 -7.04 2.40
CA SER A 239 5.81 -8.12 2.20
C SER A 239 6.66 -8.46 3.44
N SER A 240 6.30 -8.01 4.61
CA SER A 240 6.93 -8.29 5.91
C SER A 240 6.04 -9.16 6.78
N ALA A 241 6.63 -9.92 7.69
CA ALA A 241 5.93 -10.72 8.69
C ALA A 241 6.02 -10.04 10.07
N TYR A 242 5.19 -10.49 11.00
CA TYR A 242 5.20 -10.07 12.40
C TYR A 242 6.08 -11.05 13.20
N TRP A 243 7.20 -10.55 13.69
CA TRP A 243 8.15 -11.34 14.47
C TRP A 243 7.97 -11.05 15.96
N PRO A 244 7.75 -12.08 16.79
CA PRO A 244 7.75 -11.89 18.25
C PRO A 244 9.09 -11.34 18.72
N ALA A 245 9.07 -10.33 19.54
CA ALA A 245 10.25 -9.67 20.06
C ALA A 245 10.04 -9.21 21.51
N VAL A 246 11.15 -9.07 22.23
CA VAL A 246 11.16 -8.42 23.55
C VAL A 246 11.96 -7.13 23.43
N ILE A 247 11.33 -6.00 23.68
CA ILE A 247 11.95 -4.68 23.59
C ILE A 247 11.77 -3.97 24.93
N ASP A 248 12.90 -3.57 25.50
CA ASP A 248 12.97 -2.94 26.82
C ASP A 248 12.22 -3.74 27.92
N GLY A 249 12.30 -5.09 27.81
CA GLY A 249 11.65 -6.02 28.75
C GLY A 249 10.15 -6.27 28.48
N CYS A 250 9.55 -5.66 27.46
CA CYS A 250 8.16 -5.86 27.08
C CYS A 250 8.05 -6.74 25.83
N GLU A 251 7.14 -7.71 25.89
CA GLU A 251 6.78 -8.51 24.71
C GLU A 251 6.06 -7.63 23.70
N THR A 252 6.31 -7.87 22.41
CA THR A 252 5.69 -7.16 21.30
C THR A 252 5.89 -7.91 19.99
N TYR A 253 5.35 -7.40 18.89
CA TYR A 253 5.76 -7.78 17.55
C TYR A 253 6.61 -6.68 16.91
N VAL A 254 7.52 -7.10 16.04
CA VAL A 254 8.26 -6.20 15.13
C VAL A 254 8.05 -6.68 13.70
N MET A 255 7.79 -5.76 12.80
CA MET A 255 7.73 -6.11 11.38
C MET A 255 9.14 -6.31 10.82
N GLY A 256 9.33 -7.40 10.10
CA GLY A 256 10.61 -7.71 9.49
C GLY A 256 10.49 -8.51 8.20
N PRO A 257 11.56 -8.55 7.39
CA PRO A 257 11.55 -9.26 6.14
C PRO A 257 11.40 -10.77 6.36
N LYS A 258 10.75 -11.43 5.40
CA LYS A 258 10.73 -12.90 5.36
C LYS A 258 12.07 -13.41 4.84
N PRO A 259 12.76 -14.34 5.54
CA PRO A 259 14.05 -14.85 5.11
C PRO A 259 14.08 -15.37 3.67
N GLY A 260 13.05 -16.13 3.27
CA GLY A 260 12.91 -16.66 1.91
C GLY A 260 12.76 -15.60 0.81
N ARG A 261 12.39 -14.36 1.16
CA ARG A 261 12.36 -13.22 0.21
C ARG A 261 13.59 -12.36 0.28
N LEU A 262 14.25 -12.30 1.42
CA LEU A 262 15.42 -11.46 1.62
C LEU A 262 16.70 -12.14 1.14
N LEU A 263 16.96 -13.37 1.58
CA LEU A 263 18.23 -14.09 1.33
C LEU A 263 18.53 -14.22 -0.17
N PRO A 264 17.62 -14.60 -1.05
CA PRO A 264 17.90 -14.69 -2.49
C PRO A 264 18.27 -13.36 -3.15
N LYS A 265 17.93 -12.24 -2.51
CA LYS A 265 18.19 -10.88 -3.02
C LYS A 265 19.39 -10.20 -2.35
N MET A 266 19.90 -10.81 -1.27
CA MET A 266 21.00 -10.24 -0.50
C MET A 266 22.28 -10.21 -1.31
N GLY A 267 22.93 -9.06 -1.34
CA GLY A 267 24.18 -8.86 -2.06
C GLY A 267 24.05 -8.59 -3.56
N TYR A 268 22.87 -8.78 -4.17
CA TYR A 268 22.67 -8.46 -5.58
C TYR A 268 22.37 -6.97 -5.79
N SER A 269 22.95 -6.41 -6.84
CA SER A 269 22.67 -5.05 -7.33
C SER A 269 22.45 -5.08 -8.83
N ILE A 270 21.62 -4.17 -9.34
CA ILE A 270 21.40 -3.96 -10.78
C ILE A 270 22.47 -3.04 -11.41
N LYS A 271 23.33 -2.46 -10.59
CA LYS A 271 24.46 -1.61 -11.00
C LYS A 271 25.71 -2.00 -10.24
N ASP A 272 26.87 -1.65 -10.79
CA ASP A 272 28.13 -1.75 -10.06
C ASP A 272 28.12 -0.78 -8.87
N LEU A 273 28.39 -1.32 -7.69
CA LEU A 273 28.39 -0.56 -6.44
C LEU A 273 29.81 -0.17 -6.04
N GLN A 274 29.98 1.06 -5.59
CA GLN A 274 31.19 1.48 -4.92
C GLN A 274 31.29 0.85 -3.51
N PRO A 275 32.50 0.68 -2.94
CA PRO A 275 32.67 0.05 -1.61
C PRO A 275 31.79 0.67 -0.50
N GLY A 276 31.59 1.98 -0.52
CA GLY A 276 30.71 2.68 0.42
C GLY A 276 29.22 2.33 0.24
N GLU A 277 28.76 2.15 -1.00
CA GLU A 277 27.38 1.75 -1.33
C GLU A 277 27.14 0.29 -0.90
N VAL A 278 28.14 -0.60 -1.10
CA VAL A 278 28.09 -2.00 -0.63
C VAL A 278 27.93 -2.03 0.89
N LYS A 279 28.74 -1.26 1.63
CA LYS A 279 28.63 -1.16 3.10
C LYS A 279 27.24 -0.64 3.50
N GLY A 280 26.73 0.37 2.83
CA GLY A 280 25.39 0.92 3.07
C GLY A 280 24.29 -0.12 2.84
N MET A 281 24.39 -0.91 1.78
CA MET A 281 23.46 -2.00 1.47
C MET A 281 23.42 -3.05 2.59
N PHE A 282 24.57 -3.53 3.06
CA PHE A 282 24.62 -4.50 4.15
C PHE A 282 24.14 -3.91 5.47
N LYS A 283 24.44 -2.64 5.76
CA LYS A 283 23.89 -1.95 6.93
C LYS A 283 22.36 -1.84 6.87
N GLY A 284 21.80 -1.67 5.69
CA GLY A 284 20.34 -1.72 5.48
C GLY A 284 19.75 -3.09 5.82
N TYR A 285 20.39 -4.17 5.38
CA TYR A 285 19.96 -5.55 5.76
C TYR A 285 20.06 -5.79 7.26
N GLU A 286 21.19 -5.42 7.89
CA GLU A 286 21.37 -5.53 9.34
C GLU A 286 20.25 -4.79 10.09
N THR A 287 19.94 -3.57 9.69
CA THR A 287 18.87 -2.78 10.32
C THR A 287 17.50 -3.41 10.14
N SER A 288 17.21 -3.95 8.94
CA SER A 288 15.94 -4.60 8.65
C SER A 288 15.73 -5.92 9.38
N CYS A 289 16.81 -6.63 9.72
CA CYS A 289 16.78 -7.92 10.38
C CYS A 289 17.07 -7.85 11.88
N LYS A 290 17.21 -6.66 12.45
CA LYS A 290 17.64 -6.47 13.83
C LYS A 290 16.82 -7.25 14.87
N HIS A 291 15.55 -7.53 14.57
CA HIS A 291 14.60 -8.20 15.44
C HIS A 291 13.96 -9.46 14.81
N VAL A 292 14.58 -10.01 13.76
CA VAL A 292 14.13 -11.21 13.03
C VAL A 292 14.96 -12.42 13.43
#